data_fb0ca80a3c62dc5e66e1ce4a51df5211
#
_entry.id   fb0ca80a3c62dc5e66e1ce4a51df5211
#
_cell.length_a   1.000
_cell.length_b   1.000
_cell.length_c   1.000
_cell.angle_alpha   90.00
_cell.angle_beta   90.00
_cell.angle_gamma   90.00
#
_symmetry.space_group_name_H-M   'P 1'
#
loop_
_entity.id
_entity.type
_entity.pdbx_description
1 polymer ?
#
loop_
_entity_poly.entity_id
_entity_poly.type
_entity_poly.pdbx_seq_one_letter_code
_entity_poly.pdbx_strand_id
1 'polypeptide(L)'
;MAKYLIHAYPKRLWYVEQYLIPSMLKQGIDKNDIRVYNDINADGNLRACLNAFASCTEDGGTWHLQDDVLICRNFKKRTEQNDSGLVCGFSSLLYDGDIEEKKGTVKREDMWFSFPCIRIPNQWARECAEWVSSDIIGNPVYKKFWESGRNDDWAFRMYLSTFHKDCVALNIMPNLVDHIDFLLGGGSGGKRKHEVRSQYFEDADLVEELSHGMDNNERRTTS
;
A
#
# COMPACT_ATOMS: atom_id res chain seq x y z
N MET A 1 3.99 -8.79 -17.58
CA MET A 1 4.45 -8.72 -16.17
C MET A 1 3.53 -7.75 -15.42
N ALA A 2 2.91 -8.17 -14.32
CA ALA A 2 2.09 -7.25 -13.53
C ALA A 2 2.99 -6.23 -12.82
N LYS A 3 2.83 -4.96 -13.15
CA LYS A 3 3.57 -3.85 -12.53
C LYS A 3 2.95 -3.39 -11.22
N TYR A 4 1.67 -3.70 -11.03
CA TYR A 4 0.86 -3.27 -9.90
C TYR A 4 0.20 -4.47 -9.23
N LEU A 5 0.34 -4.58 -7.92
CA LEU A 5 -0.28 -5.62 -7.09
C LEU A 5 -1.14 -4.93 -6.03
N ILE A 6 -2.45 -5.13 -6.11
CA ILE A 6 -3.41 -4.60 -5.15
C ILE A 6 -3.63 -5.67 -4.07
N HIS A 7 -3.38 -5.33 -2.82
CA HIS A 7 -3.67 -6.17 -1.66
C HIS A 7 -5.11 -5.89 -1.24
N ALA A 8 -6.03 -6.82 -1.53
CA ALA A 8 -7.44 -6.63 -1.30
C ALA A 8 -7.97 -7.50 -0.14
N TYR A 9 -8.65 -6.85 0.79
CA TYR A 9 -9.47 -7.51 1.78
C TYR A 9 -10.86 -7.82 1.19
N PRO A 10 -11.45 -9.01 1.42
CA PRO A 10 -12.69 -9.41 0.73
C PRO A 10 -13.84 -8.42 0.84
N LYS A 11 -13.99 -7.75 2.00
CA LYS A 11 -15.05 -6.75 2.21
C LYS A 11 -14.87 -5.46 1.40
N ARG A 12 -13.68 -5.20 0.88
CA ARG A 12 -13.35 -4.00 0.09
C ARG A 12 -13.14 -4.30 -1.39
N LEU A 13 -13.25 -5.58 -1.81
CA LEU A 13 -13.04 -5.97 -3.19
C LEU A 13 -13.94 -5.20 -4.16
N TRP A 14 -15.18 -4.89 -3.73
CA TRP A 14 -16.12 -4.06 -4.49
C TRP A 14 -15.54 -2.69 -4.85
N TYR A 15 -14.81 -2.03 -3.92
CA TYR A 15 -14.17 -0.76 -4.20
C TYR A 15 -13.02 -0.91 -5.20
N VAL A 16 -12.20 -1.95 -5.03
CA VAL A 16 -11.11 -2.26 -5.94
C VAL A 16 -11.63 -2.44 -7.38
N GLU A 17 -12.72 -3.21 -7.54
CA GLU A 17 -13.29 -3.53 -8.85
C GLU A 17 -14.07 -2.36 -9.47
N GLN A 18 -14.78 -1.58 -8.66
CA GLN A 18 -15.65 -0.52 -9.18
C GLN A 18 -14.99 0.85 -9.27
N TYR A 19 -13.92 1.10 -8.52
CA TYR A 19 -13.28 2.41 -8.45
C TYR A 19 -11.78 2.38 -8.69
N LEU A 20 -11.00 1.58 -7.97
CA LEU A 20 -9.54 1.63 -8.05
C LEU A 20 -9.04 1.15 -9.41
N ILE A 21 -9.41 -0.06 -9.83
CA ILE A 21 -9.02 -0.60 -11.15
C ILE A 21 -9.53 0.29 -12.30
N PRO A 22 -10.82 0.70 -12.35
CA PRO A 22 -11.28 1.62 -13.38
C PRO A 22 -10.51 2.93 -13.43
N SER A 23 -10.11 3.50 -12.30
CA SER A 23 -9.28 4.70 -12.25
C SER A 23 -7.89 4.47 -12.83
N MET A 24 -7.27 3.30 -12.58
CA MET A 24 -5.99 2.90 -13.19
C MET A 24 -6.12 2.73 -14.71
N LEU A 25 -7.16 2.03 -15.17
CA LEU A 25 -7.43 1.82 -16.59
C LEU A 25 -7.70 3.14 -17.32
N LYS A 26 -8.44 4.08 -16.71
CA LYS A 26 -8.70 5.42 -17.25
C LYS A 26 -7.41 6.21 -17.47
N GLN A 27 -6.38 5.96 -16.70
CA GLN A 27 -5.05 6.55 -16.89
C GLN A 27 -4.19 5.79 -17.90
N GLY A 28 -4.72 4.75 -18.56
CA GLY A 28 -4.05 3.96 -19.59
C GLY A 28 -3.06 2.92 -19.03
N ILE A 29 -3.23 2.49 -17.78
CA ILE A 29 -2.54 1.31 -17.26
C ILE A 29 -3.18 0.09 -17.92
N ASP A 30 -2.36 -0.83 -18.46
CA ASP A 30 -2.88 -2.05 -19.07
C ASP A 30 -3.46 -2.97 -17.98
N LYS A 31 -4.61 -3.59 -18.27
CA LYS A 31 -5.24 -4.54 -17.34
C LYS A 31 -4.31 -5.71 -16.98
N ASN A 32 -3.47 -6.15 -17.90
CA ASN A 32 -2.50 -7.22 -17.68
C ASN A 32 -1.35 -6.80 -16.77
N ASP A 33 -1.13 -5.50 -16.57
CA ASP A 33 -0.17 -4.96 -15.60
C ASP A 33 -0.74 -4.89 -14.18
N ILE A 34 -2.04 -5.15 -13.98
CA ILE A 34 -2.72 -5.09 -12.69
C ILE A 34 -3.04 -6.51 -12.21
N ARG A 35 -2.60 -6.84 -11.01
CA ARG A 35 -2.97 -8.07 -10.31
C ARG A 35 -3.60 -7.71 -8.97
N VAL A 36 -4.63 -8.46 -8.59
CA VAL A 36 -5.27 -8.35 -7.28
C VAL A 36 -4.94 -9.62 -6.49
N TYR A 37 -4.33 -9.43 -5.32
CA TYR A 37 -4.26 -10.47 -4.30
C TYR A 37 -5.46 -10.30 -3.36
N ASN A 38 -6.40 -11.21 -3.43
CA ASN A 38 -7.58 -11.21 -2.58
C ASN A 38 -7.33 -12.16 -1.40
N ASP A 39 -7.34 -11.65 -0.17
CA ASP A 39 -7.20 -12.42 1.07
C ASP A 39 -8.53 -13.14 1.41
N ILE A 40 -8.90 -14.11 0.57
CA ILE A 40 -10.16 -14.85 0.66
C ILE A 40 -10.33 -15.51 2.04
N ASN A 41 -9.24 -15.96 2.66
CA ASN A 41 -9.25 -16.66 3.94
C ASN A 41 -9.32 -15.69 5.13
N ALA A 42 -9.16 -14.37 4.89
CA ALA A 42 -9.02 -13.35 5.92
C ALA A 42 -7.93 -13.71 6.94
N ASP A 43 -6.76 -14.16 6.43
CA ASP A 43 -5.60 -14.62 7.21
C ASP A 43 -4.96 -13.48 8.04
N GLY A 44 -5.40 -12.25 7.83
CA GLY A 44 -4.89 -11.03 8.45
C GLY A 44 -3.79 -10.37 7.63
N ASN A 45 -3.60 -9.06 7.85
CA ASN A 45 -2.74 -8.21 7.02
C ASN A 45 -1.34 -8.76 6.82
N LEU A 46 -0.72 -9.29 7.89
CA LEU A 46 0.64 -9.84 7.81
C LEU A 46 0.71 -11.03 6.85
N ARG A 47 -0.15 -12.04 7.01
CA ARG A 47 -0.13 -13.24 6.16
C ARG A 47 -0.53 -12.92 4.73
N ALA A 48 -1.56 -12.10 4.55
CA ALA A 48 -1.98 -11.63 3.24
C ALA A 48 -0.84 -10.90 2.51
N CYS A 49 -0.12 -10.03 3.20
CA CYS A 49 1.04 -9.32 2.66
C CYS A 49 2.16 -10.30 2.26
N LEU A 50 2.53 -11.25 3.13
CA LEU A 50 3.58 -12.23 2.84
C LEU A 50 3.22 -13.13 1.64
N ASN A 51 1.97 -13.56 1.54
CA ASN A 51 1.49 -14.33 0.40
C ASN A 51 1.52 -13.51 -0.89
N ALA A 52 1.13 -12.24 -0.82
CA ALA A 52 1.23 -11.32 -1.95
C ALA A 52 2.69 -11.12 -2.38
N PHE A 53 3.61 -10.96 -1.45
CA PHE A 53 5.05 -10.85 -1.70
C PHE A 53 5.63 -12.12 -2.34
N ALA A 54 5.31 -13.29 -1.79
CA ALA A 54 5.72 -14.58 -2.34
C ALA A 54 5.24 -14.79 -3.79
N SER A 55 4.13 -14.17 -4.16
CA SER A 55 3.56 -14.23 -5.51
C SER A 55 4.31 -13.37 -6.55
N CYS A 56 5.27 -12.54 -6.15
CA CYS A 56 6.11 -11.72 -7.03
C CYS A 56 7.26 -12.55 -7.62
N THR A 57 6.96 -13.48 -8.52
CA THR A 57 7.92 -14.50 -9.01
C THR A 57 8.88 -13.99 -10.07
N GLU A 58 8.60 -12.89 -10.73
CA GLU A 58 9.38 -12.33 -11.84
C GLU A 58 10.46 -11.37 -11.33
N ASP A 59 11.48 -11.12 -12.17
CA ASP A 59 12.49 -10.10 -11.87
C ASP A 59 11.93 -8.69 -11.98
N GLY A 60 12.65 -7.71 -11.42
CA GLY A 60 12.25 -6.31 -11.43
C GLY A 60 11.62 -5.86 -10.13
N GLY A 61 10.57 -5.06 -10.21
CA GLY A 61 9.85 -4.56 -9.02
C GLY A 61 8.38 -4.32 -9.31
N THR A 62 7.60 -4.41 -8.24
CA THR A 62 6.13 -4.26 -8.28
C THR A 62 5.69 -3.11 -7.39
N TRP A 63 4.76 -2.32 -7.87
CA TRP A 63 4.03 -1.36 -7.06
C TRP A 63 2.95 -2.09 -6.26
N HIS A 64 3.09 -2.11 -4.96
CA HIS A 64 2.12 -2.65 -4.02
C HIS A 64 1.17 -1.53 -3.59
N LEU A 65 -0.14 -1.76 -3.72
CA LEU A 65 -1.19 -0.84 -3.27
C LEU A 65 -2.09 -1.55 -2.27
N GLN A 66 -2.51 -0.85 -1.23
CA GLN A 66 -3.62 -1.31 -0.40
C GLN A 66 -4.95 -1.06 -1.10
N ASP A 67 -5.99 -1.76 -0.68
CA ASP A 67 -7.33 -1.71 -1.26
C ASP A 67 -8.14 -0.45 -0.88
N ASP A 68 -7.61 0.38 0.00
CA ASP A 68 -8.24 1.57 0.54
C ASP A 68 -7.48 2.85 0.16
N VAL A 69 -6.95 2.87 -1.06
CA VAL A 69 -6.26 4.04 -1.61
C VAL A 69 -7.03 4.68 -2.75
N LEU A 70 -6.93 6.00 -2.84
CA LEU A 70 -7.32 6.81 -3.97
C LEU A 70 -6.04 7.25 -4.71
N ILE A 71 -5.93 6.94 -6.00
CA ILE A 71 -4.75 7.30 -6.81
C ILE A 71 -4.85 8.72 -7.36
N CYS A 72 -3.72 9.44 -7.47
CA CYS A 72 -3.67 10.77 -8.10
C CYS A 72 -3.93 10.71 -9.62
N ARG A 73 -4.29 11.86 -10.24
CA ARG A 73 -4.60 11.95 -11.68
C ARG A 73 -3.44 11.58 -12.59
N ASN A 74 -2.22 11.74 -12.14
CA ASN A 74 -1.00 11.42 -12.91
C ASN A 74 -0.27 10.16 -12.39
N PHE A 75 -0.98 9.26 -11.75
CA PHE A 75 -0.42 8.08 -11.08
C PHE A 75 0.45 7.23 -12.03
N LYS A 76 -0.07 6.83 -13.20
CA LYS A 76 0.69 6.06 -14.20
C LYS A 76 2.01 6.73 -14.57
N LYS A 77 1.94 7.99 -14.99
CA LYS A 77 3.14 8.75 -15.41
C LYS A 77 4.18 8.81 -14.32
N ARG A 78 3.74 9.06 -13.08
CA ARG A 78 4.64 9.22 -11.94
C ARG A 78 5.24 7.90 -11.47
N THR A 79 4.50 6.79 -11.53
CA THR A 79 5.04 5.46 -11.24
C THR A 79 6.04 5.02 -12.30
N GLU A 80 5.78 5.28 -13.60
CA GLU A 80 6.71 4.97 -14.67
C GLU A 80 8.01 5.78 -14.62
N GLN A 81 7.95 7.03 -14.13
CA GLN A 81 9.15 7.87 -13.94
C GLN A 81 10.03 7.41 -12.76
N ASN A 82 9.49 6.61 -11.86
CA ASN A 82 10.13 6.15 -10.63
C ASN A 82 10.15 4.62 -10.55
N ASP A 83 10.37 3.96 -11.67
CA ASP A 83 10.30 2.50 -11.79
C ASP A 83 11.65 1.81 -11.52
N SER A 84 12.33 2.21 -10.44
CA SER A 84 13.58 1.55 -10.01
C SER A 84 13.78 1.64 -8.49
N GLY A 85 14.36 0.60 -7.90
CA GLY A 85 14.68 0.56 -6.47
C GLY A 85 13.47 0.49 -5.56
N LEU A 86 13.66 0.90 -4.32
CA LEU A 86 12.60 1.05 -3.31
C LEU A 86 12.01 2.45 -3.40
N VAL A 87 10.71 2.55 -3.61
CA VAL A 87 10.02 3.83 -3.79
C VAL A 87 8.77 3.90 -2.93
N CYS A 88 8.63 4.96 -2.13
CA CYS A 88 7.46 5.22 -1.31
C CYS A 88 6.57 6.26 -1.99
N GLY A 89 5.35 5.89 -2.31
CA GLY A 89 4.34 6.75 -2.93
C GLY A 89 3.32 7.34 -1.95
N PHE A 90 3.49 7.06 -0.67
CA PHE A 90 2.61 7.55 0.39
C PHE A 90 3.41 7.91 1.64
N SER A 91 3.03 9.02 2.25
CA SER A 91 3.47 9.42 3.59
C SER A 91 2.34 10.11 4.34
N SER A 92 2.31 9.97 5.66
CA SER A 92 1.30 10.60 6.51
C SER A 92 1.93 11.35 7.67
N LEU A 93 1.24 12.40 8.14
CA LEU A 93 1.65 13.20 9.31
C LEU A 93 1.87 12.35 10.56
N LEU A 94 1.05 11.31 10.74
CA LEU A 94 1.09 10.47 11.94
C LEU A 94 2.41 9.73 12.09
N TYR A 95 2.98 9.27 10.96
CA TYR A 95 4.14 8.38 10.96
C TYR A 95 5.44 9.08 10.56
N ASP A 96 5.33 10.11 9.75
CA ASP A 96 6.49 10.72 9.11
C ASP A 96 6.84 12.10 9.67
N GLY A 97 5.98 12.62 10.56
CA GLY A 97 6.13 13.96 11.10
C GLY A 97 6.01 15.04 10.00
N ASP A 98 6.59 16.19 10.22
CA ASP A 98 6.63 17.25 9.22
C ASP A 98 7.69 16.93 8.17
N ILE A 99 7.24 16.60 6.93
CA ILE A 99 8.09 16.14 5.83
C ILE A 99 8.30 17.19 4.74
N GLU A 100 8.00 18.47 4.98
CA GLU A 100 8.27 19.51 3.97
C GLU A 100 9.68 19.44 3.41
N GLU A 101 10.64 18.95 4.20
CA GLU A 101 12.04 18.79 3.82
C GLU A 101 12.37 17.40 3.22
N LYS A 102 11.45 16.42 3.22
CA LYS A 102 11.75 15.03 2.85
C LYS A 102 11.39 14.65 1.42
N LYS A 103 11.31 15.63 0.52
CA LYS A 103 11.15 15.37 -0.90
C LYS A 103 12.42 14.74 -1.48
N GLY A 104 12.25 13.66 -2.24
CA GLY A 104 13.36 12.97 -2.90
C GLY A 104 13.83 11.72 -2.14
N THR A 105 15.13 11.45 -2.18
CA THR A 105 15.71 10.24 -1.60
C THR A 105 15.87 10.39 -0.08
N VAL A 106 15.29 9.47 0.67
CA VAL A 106 15.36 9.42 2.13
C VAL A 106 16.02 8.13 2.56
N LYS A 107 16.92 8.21 3.55
CA LYS A 107 17.54 7.01 4.13
C LYS A 107 16.52 6.22 4.93
N ARG A 108 16.68 4.90 4.92
CA ARG A 108 15.79 3.98 5.60
C ARG A 108 15.61 4.27 7.10
N GLU A 109 16.66 4.70 7.77
CA GLU A 109 16.65 5.02 9.20
C GLU A 109 15.66 6.13 9.55
N ASP A 110 15.47 7.06 8.63
CA ASP A 110 14.60 8.22 8.76
C ASP A 110 13.19 7.96 8.22
N MET A 111 12.94 6.73 7.73
CA MET A 111 11.68 6.38 7.10
C MET A 111 10.81 5.51 7.97
N TRP A 112 9.58 5.94 8.14
CA TRP A 112 8.49 5.08 8.51
C TRP A 112 7.80 4.61 7.22
N PHE A 113 7.90 3.30 6.92
CA PHE A 113 7.18 2.76 5.77
C PHE A 113 5.71 2.61 6.11
N SER A 114 4.88 3.22 5.31
CA SER A 114 3.46 2.94 5.27
C SER A 114 3.14 2.29 3.93
N PHE A 115 2.38 1.20 3.95
CA PHE A 115 2.12 0.38 2.76
C PHE A 115 0.97 0.81 1.84
N PRO A 116 0.26 1.93 2.02
CA PRO A 116 -0.76 2.33 1.06
C PRO A 116 -0.29 2.32 -0.39
N CYS A 117 0.98 2.74 -0.64
CA CYS A 117 1.57 2.68 -1.97
C CYS A 117 3.10 2.60 -1.87
N ILE A 118 3.68 1.48 -2.29
CA ILE A 118 5.13 1.27 -2.24
C ILE A 118 5.58 0.41 -3.42
N ARG A 119 6.69 0.78 -4.07
CA ARG A 119 7.37 -0.07 -5.02
C ARG A 119 8.48 -0.85 -4.33
N ILE A 120 8.46 -2.15 -4.49
CA ILE A 120 9.44 -3.06 -3.88
C ILE A 120 10.10 -3.88 -4.99
N PRO A 121 11.45 -4.03 -4.98
CA PRO A 121 12.12 -5.04 -5.80
C PRO A 121 11.54 -6.43 -5.50
N ASN A 122 11.13 -7.17 -6.52
CA ASN A 122 10.45 -8.45 -6.35
C ASN A 122 11.29 -9.50 -5.60
N GLN A 123 12.59 -9.45 -5.78
CA GLN A 123 13.52 -10.27 -5.00
C GLN A 123 13.38 -9.99 -3.50
N TRP A 124 13.36 -8.72 -3.10
CA TRP A 124 13.23 -8.35 -1.69
C TRP A 124 11.87 -8.72 -1.10
N ALA A 125 10.81 -8.64 -1.91
CA ALA A 125 9.48 -9.07 -1.49
C ALA A 125 9.47 -10.58 -1.18
N ARG A 126 10.01 -11.41 -2.07
CA ARG A 126 10.10 -12.87 -1.88
C ARG A 126 10.97 -13.25 -0.68
N GLU A 127 12.16 -12.67 -0.57
CA GLU A 127 13.09 -12.94 0.53
C GLU A 127 12.49 -12.53 1.88
N CYS A 128 11.78 -11.39 1.93
CA CYS A 128 11.03 -10.97 3.11
C CYS A 128 9.96 -12.00 3.49
N ALA A 129 9.17 -12.44 2.51
CA ALA A 129 8.10 -13.41 2.75
C ALA A 129 8.65 -14.75 3.27
N GLU A 130 9.73 -15.23 2.70
CA GLU A 130 10.40 -16.46 3.13
C GLU A 130 10.95 -16.31 4.55
N TRP A 131 11.76 -15.29 4.79
CA TRP A 131 12.39 -15.07 6.09
C TRP A 131 11.36 -14.87 7.22
N VAL A 132 10.32 -14.04 7.00
CA VAL A 132 9.31 -13.82 8.03
C VAL A 132 8.53 -15.09 8.31
N SER A 133 8.24 -15.90 7.28
CA SER A 133 7.51 -17.16 7.44
C SER A 133 8.32 -18.22 8.16
N SER A 134 9.65 -18.30 7.93
CA SER A 134 10.53 -19.30 8.53
C SER A 134 11.06 -18.93 9.90
N ASP A 135 11.45 -17.66 10.10
CA ASP A 135 12.23 -17.24 11.27
C ASP A 135 11.45 -16.40 12.27
N ILE A 136 10.38 -15.73 11.83
CA ILE A 136 9.61 -14.80 12.66
C ILE A 136 8.29 -15.42 13.12
N ILE A 137 7.49 -15.97 12.18
CA ILE A 137 6.21 -16.59 12.52
C ILE A 137 6.46 -17.88 13.29
N GLY A 138 5.81 -17.99 14.47
CA GLY A 138 6.00 -19.12 15.38
C GLY A 138 7.18 -18.99 16.33
N ASN A 139 8.07 -18.02 16.13
CA ASN A 139 9.18 -17.76 17.05
C ASN A 139 8.68 -17.04 18.32
N PRO A 140 8.88 -17.61 19.52
CA PRO A 140 8.40 -17.01 20.78
C PRO A 140 8.91 -15.61 21.05
N VAL A 141 10.12 -15.27 20.57
CA VAL A 141 10.72 -13.93 20.73
C VAL A 141 9.86 -12.86 20.05
N TYR A 142 9.24 -13.21 18.93
CA TYR A 142 8.41 -12.30 18.15
C TYR A 142 6.90 -12.54 18.32
N LYS A 143 6.49 -13.27 19.38
CA LYS A 143 5.10 -13.70 19.58
C LYS A 143 4.09 -12.56 19.47
N LYS A 144 4.34 -11.44 20.18
CA LYS A 144 3.44 -10.26 20.15
C LYS A 144 3.34 -9.64 18.76
N PHE A 145 4.39 -9.74 17.95
CA PHE A 145 4.45 -9.21 16.60
C PHE A 145 3.58 -10.03 15.66
N TRP A 146 3.80 -11.35 15.54
CA TRP A 146 3.08 -12.16 14.55
C TRP A 146 1.66 -12.55 14.98
N GLU A 147 1.36 -12.64 16.30
CA GLU A 147 0.00 -12.90 16.77
C GLU A 147 -0.96 -11.72 16.56
N SER A 148 -0.47 -10.50 16.44
CA SER A 148 -1.33 -9.34 16.18
C SER A 148 -1.97 -9.37 14.80
N GLY A 149 -1.36 -10.05 13.84
CA GLY A 149 -1.79 -10.14 12.44
C GLY A 149 -1.81 -8.82 11.66
N ARG A 150 -1.31 -7.71 12.26
CA ARG A 150 -1.44 -6.35 11.72
C ARG A 150 -0.12 -5.67 11.33
N ASN A 151 0.98 -6.39 11.34
CA ASN A 151 2.31 -5.79 11.24
C ASN A 151 2.97 -6.09 9.88
N ASP A 152 2.25 -5.89 8.79
CA ASP A 152 2.76 -6.07 7.43
C ASP A 152 3.90 -5.10 7.09
N ASP A 153 3.74 -3.82 7.38
CA ASP A 153 4.76 -2.78 7.20
C ASP A 153 5.99 -3.03 8.11
N TRP A 154 5.78 -3.43 9.36
CA TRP A 154 6.85 -3.80 10.26
C TRP A 154 7.65 -5.00 9.79
N ALA A 155 7.02 -6.00 9.20
CA ALA A 155 7.70 -7.17 8.66
C ALA A 155 8.73 -6.79 7.62
N PHE A 156 8.35 -5.96 6.65
CA PHE A 156 9.25 -5.48 5.61
C PHE A 156 10.36 -4.58 6.18
N ARG A 157 10.02 -3.71 7.12
CA ARG A 157 11.00 -2.86 7.80
C ARG A 157 12.04 -3.69 8.57
N MET A 158 11.62 -4.73 9.29
CA MET A 158 12.53 -5.65 9.97
C MET A 158 13.45 -6.36 8.99
N TYR A 159 12.90 -6.83 7.87
CA TYR A 159 13.68 -7.44 6.79
C TYR A 159 14.75 -6.49 6.27
N LEU A 160 14.39 -5.27 5.90
CA LEU A 160 15.34 -4.25 5.43
C LEU A 160 16.40 -3.93 6.51
N SER A 161 15.99 -3.84 7.77
CA SER A 161 16.92 -3.59 8.89
C SER A 161 17.94 -4.69 9.08
N THR A 162 17.58 -5.90 8.73
CA THR A 162 18.44 -7.08 8.90
C THR A 162 19.38 -7.27 7.72
N PHE A 163 18.86 -7.20 6.50
CA PHE A 163 19.57 -7.62 5.30
C PHE A 163 19.99 -6.46 4.37
N HIS A 164 19.37 -5.29 4.48
CA HIS A 164 19.59 -4.14 3.62
C HIS A 164 19.80 -2.85 4.42
N LYS A 165 20.74 -2.87 5.34
CA LYS A 165 20.98 -1.75 6.30
C LYS A 165 21.25 -0.42 5.64
N ASP A 166 21.93 -0.43 4.49
CA ASP A 166 22.32 0.77 3.74
C ASP A 166 21.32 1.11 2.62
N CYS A 167 20.16 0.44 2.57
CA CYS A 167 19.19 0.75 1.52
C CYS A 167 18.63 2.17 1.71
N VAL A 168 18.43 2.83 0.58
CA VAL A 168 17.72 4.11 0.50
C VAL A 168 16.41 3.91 -0.25
N ALA A 169 15.41 4.69 0.10
CA ALA A 169 14.17 4.74 -0.65
C ALA A 169 13.93 6.13 -1.21
N LEU A 170 13.35 6.18 -2.39
CA LEU A 170 12.86 7.42 -2.96
C LEU A 170 11.47 7.70 -2.37
N ASN A 171 11.30 8.86 -1.74
CA ASN A 171 9.98 9.32 -1.29
C ASN A 171 9.41 10.29 -2.32
N ILE A 172 8.27 9.93 -2.92
CA ILE A 172 7.64 10.74 -3.97
C ILE A 172 6.70 11.75 -3.33
N MET A 173 6.99 13.04 -3.58
CA MET A 173 6.14 14.13 -3.16
C MET A 173 5.74 14.99 -4.39
N PRO A 174 4.51 15.43 -4.50
CA PRO A 174 3.31 15.05 -3.69
C PRO A 174 3.04 13.55 -3.73
N ASN A 175 2.28 13.04 -2.77
CA ASN A 175 1.99 11.61 -2.69
C ASN A 175 1.25 11.09 -3.93
N LEU A 176 1.50 9.81 -4.26
CA LEU A 176 0.83 9.13 -5.39
C LEU A 176 -0.59 8.72 -5.04
N VAL A 177 -0.85 8.51 -3.75
CA VAL A 177 -2.16 8.07 -3.25
C VAL A 177 -2.57 8.84 -1.99
N ASP A 178 -3.88 8.90 -1.75
CA ASP A 178 -4.44 9.20 -0.43
C ASP A 178 -5.07 7.94 0.16
N HIS A 179 -5.04 7.82 1.48
CA HIS A 179 -5.59 6.69 2.22
C HIS A 179 -7.02 7.02 2.64
N ILE A 180 -7.99 6.24 2.16
CA ILE A 180 -9.41 6.51 2.27
C ILE A 180 -10.19 5.47 3.10
N ASP A 181 -9.54 4.77 4.01
CA ASP A 181 -10.15 3.74 4.85
C ASP A 181 -11.38 4.25 5.63
N PHE A 182 -11.37 5.54 5.97
CA PHE A 182 -12.49 6.22 6.64
C PHE A 182 -13.79 6.28 5.81
N LEU A 183 -13.69 6.26 4.47
CA LEU A 183 -14.83 6.18 3.57
C LEU A 183 -15.35 4.77 3.40
N LEU A 184 -14.47 3.76 3.53
CA LEU A 184 -14.75 2.37 3.23
C LEU A 184 -15.16 1.55 4.46
N GLY A 185 -15.40 2.19 5.59
CA GLY A 185 -15.73 1.51 6.85
C GLY A 185 -14.59 0.68 7.42
N GLY A 186 -13.36 1.09 7.16
CA GLY A 186 -12.16 0.34 7.48
C GLY A 186 -11.85 0.19 8.95
N GLY A 187 -11.13 -0.87 9.25
CA GLY A 187 -10.84 -1.36 10.58
C GLY A 187 -9.67 -0.70 11.31
N SER A 188 -9.07 0.38 10.81
CA SER A 188 -7.97 1.06 11.55
C SER A 188 -8.45 1.81 12.79
N GLY A 189 -9.64 1.45 13.29
CA GLY A 189 -10.20 1.87 14.58
C GLY A 189 -10.68 3.31 14.58
N GLY A 190 -11.98 3.47 14.55
CA GLY A 190 -12.83 4.67 14.47
C GLY A 190 -12.48 5.94 15.25
N LYS A 191 -11.32 6.04 15.87
CA LYS A 191 -10.82 7.22 16.56
C LYS A 191 -9.76 8.00 15.79
N ARG A 192 -9.21 7.45 14.67
CA ARG A 192 -8.09 8.06 13.93
C ARG A 192 -8.41 8.37 12.46
N LYS A 193 -9.66 8.62 12.13
CA LYS A 193 -10.14 8.77 10.75
C LYS A 193 -9.41 9.82 9.90
N HIS A 194 -8.78 10.82 10.51
CA HIS A 194 -8.12 11.90 9.80
C HIS A 194 -6.58 11.87 9.86
N GLU A 195 -6.02 11.07 10.75
CA GLU A 195 -4.57 11.10 11.02
C GLU A 195 -3.74 10.27 10.05
N VAL A 196 -4.36 9.35 9.30
CA VAL A 196 -3.67 8.42 8.38
C VAL A 196 -3.77 8.88 6.93
N ARG A 197 -4.37 10.02 6.66
CA ARG A 197 -4.44 10.59 5.31
C ARG A 197 -3.07 11.08 4.83
N SER A 198 -2.94 11.16 3.53
CA SER A 198 -1.79 11.76 2.89
C SER A 198 -1.59 13.21 3.32
N GLN A 199 -0.37 13.56 3.66
CA GLN A 199 -0.02 14.93 4.02
C GLN A 199 0.01 15.85 2.80
N TYR A 200 0.37 15.32 1.63
CA TYR A 200 0.59 16.09 0.40
C TYR A 200 -0.03 15.39 -0.80
N PHE A 201 -1.33 15.22 -0.79
CA PHE A 201 -2.08 14.73 -1.94
C PHE A 201 -2.69 15.90 -2.71
N GLU A 202 -2.21 16.16 -3.93
CA GLU A 202 -2.61 17.35 -4.70
C GLU A 202 -4.06 17.27 -5.21
N ASP A 203 -4.57 16.06 -5.41
CA ASP A 203 -5.91 15.83 -5.96
C ASP A 203 -6.96 15.60 -4.86
N ALA A 204 -6.95 16.39 -3.79
CA ALA A 204 -7.87 16.24 -2.65
C ALA A 204 -9.35 16.32 -3.05
N ASP A 205 -9.68 17.03 -4.12
CA ASP A 205 -11.03 17.12 -4.71
C ASP A 205 -11.55 15.74 -5.19
N LEU A 206 -10.68 14.81 -5.60
CA LEU A 206 -11.08 13.44 -5.93
C LEU A 206 -11.70 12.70 -4.74
N VAL A 207 -11.30 13.04 -3.52
CA VAL A 207 -11.87 12.43 -2.30
C VAL A 207 -13.32 12.87 -2.12
N GLU A 208 -13.61 14.13 -2.40
CA GLU A 208 -14.96 14.68 -2.34
C GLU A 208 -15.85 14.08 -3.46
N GLU A 209 -15.32 14.01 -4.68
CA GLU A 209 -16.00 13.36 -5.82
C GLU A 209 -16.36 11.91 -5.51
N LEU A 210 -15.43 11.15 -4.94
CA LEU A 210 -15.64 9.75 -4.57
C LEU A 210 -16.72 9.63 -3.48
N SER A 211 -16.64 10.44 -2.43
CA SER A 211 -17.61 10.46 -1.34
C SER A 211 -19.04 10.68 -1.85
N HIS A 212 -19.24 11.70 -2.70
CA HIS A 212 -20.53 11.95 -3.32
C HIS A 212 -21.01 10.82 -4.24
N GLY A 213 -20.10 10.17 -4.95
CA GLY A 213 -20.40 9.02 -5.82
C GLY A 213 -20.88 7.80 -5.02
N MET A 214 -20.27 7.55 -3.88
CA MET A 214 -20.63 6.43 -3.00
C MET A 214 -22.01 6.62 -2.34
N ASP A 215 -22.29 7.80 -1.81
CA ASP A 215 -23.58 8.15 -1.20
C ASP A 215 -24.76 7.95 -2.20
N ASN A 216 -24.55 8.30 -3.46
CA ASN A 216 -25.55 8.13 -4.50
C ASN A 216 -25.80 6.65 -4.86
N ASN A 217 -24.79 5.78 -4.77
CA ASN A 217 -24.94 4.35 -5.04
C ASN A 217 -25.66 3.62 -3.90
N GLU A 218 -25.38 3.96 -2.64
CA GLU A 218 -26.11 3.39 -1.49
C GLU A 218 -27.61 3.70 -1.55
N ARG A 219 -27.97 4.91 -1.98
CA ARG A 219 -29.41 5.30 -2.15
C ARG A 219 -30.11 4.54 -3.25
N ARG A 220 -29.38 4.05 -4.28
CA ARG A 220 -29.97 3.27 -5.39
C ARG A 220 -30.15 1.79 -5.07
N THR A 221 -29.42 1.26 -4.10
CA THR A 221 -29.52 -0.14 -3.69
C THR A 221 -30.57 -0.37 -2.59
N THR A 222 -31.09 0.68 -1.98
CA THR A 222 -32.13 0.66 -0.92
C THR A 222 -33.53 1.04 -1.44
N SER A 223 -33.71 1.28 -2.71
CA SER A 223 -34.97 1.55 -3.40
C SER A 223 -35.36 0.39 -4.31
#